data_bf6226916ced8a2378a29c063a4abcd1
#
_entry.id   bf6226916ced8a2378a29c063a4abcd1
#
_cell.length_a   1.000
_cell.length_b   1.000
_cell.length_c   1.000
_cell.angle_alpha   90.00
_cell.angle_beta   90.00
_cell.angle_gamma   90.00
#
_symmetry.space_group_name_H-M   'P 1'
#
loop_
_entity.id
_entity.type
_entity.pdbx_description
1 polymer ?
#
loop_
_entity_poly.entity_id
_entity_poly.type
_entity_poly.pdbx_seq_one_letter_code
_entity_poly.pdbx_strand_id
1 'polypeptide(L)'
;MPVGSGECVALVQIYANAPRTLHWRAGKHVLDAAQIAPGTAVATFSSPAAGFIGKHGNHAALFMYAGPKDVVTGKPKFIVVMDQWKGRRIKSRRIDYYSPEDAKARRIMDCDNADAFYIIR
;
A
#
# COMPACT_ATOMS: atom_id res chain seq x y z
N MET A 1 -0.59 8.26 19.38
CA MET A 1 0.71 8.91 19.05
C MET A 1 1.15 8.52 17.65
N PRO A 2 1.62 9.46 16.84
CA PRO A 2 2.22 9.09 15.56
C PRO A 2 3.51 8.30 15.79
N VAL A 3 3.85 7.45 14.81
CA VAL A 3 5.09 6.69 14.83
C VAL A 3 6.18 7.51 14.12
N GLY A 4 7.33 7.68 14.79
CA GLY A 4 8.45 8.45 14.24
C GLY A 4 8.04 9.86 13.87
N SER A 5 8.35 10.30 12.65
CA SER A 5 8.01 11.64 12.15
C SER A 5 6.52 11.87 11.93
N GLY A 6 5.70 10.81 11.99
CA GLY A 6 4.28 10.86 11.66
C GLY A 6 3.98 10.67 10.19
N GLU A 7 4.99 10.57 9.34
CA GLU A 7 4.80 10.29 7.91
C GLU A 7 4.63 8.79 7.67
N CYS A 8 4.00 8.44 6.55
CA CYS A 8 3.68 7.05 6.26
C CYS A 8 4.93 6.16 6.18
N VAL A 9 6.02 6.66 5.62
CA VAL A 9 7.25 5.87 5.47
C VAL A 9 7.89 5.56 6.82
N ALA A 10 7.77 6.44 7.82
CA ALA A 10 8.32 6.19 9.14
C ALA A 10 7.71 4.96 9.79
N LEU A 11 6.41 4.75 9.59
CA LEU A 11 5.72 3.59 10.14
C LEU A 11 6.34 2.28 9.66
N VAL A 12 6.54 2.13 8.35
CA VAL A 12 7.09 0.89 7.79
C VAL A 12 8.57 0.74 8.08
N GLN A 13 9.31 1.83 8.17
CA GLN A 13 10.72 1.78 8.54
C GLN A 13 10.92 1.28 9.96
N ILE A 14 10.07 1.70 10.88
CA ILE A 14 10.18 1.32 12.30
C ILE A 14 9.62 -0.07 12.55
N TYR A 15 8.41 -0.37 12.08
CA TYR A 15 7.75 -1.63 12.42
C TYR A 15 8.07 -2.79 11.49
N ALA A 16 8.40 -2.52 10.23
CA ALA A 16 8.75 -3.58 9.28
C ALA A 16 10.24 -3.56 8.91
N ASN A 17 11.02 -2.71 9.58
CA ASN A 17 12.45 -2.61 9.37
C ASN A 17 12.82 -2.31 7.91
N ALA A 18 11.97 -1.55 7.21
CA ALA A 18 12.22 -1.20 5.83
C ALA A 18 13.41 -0.25 5.74
N PRO A 19 14.25 -0.36 4.70
CA PRO A 19 15.37 0.55 4.52
C PRO A 19 14.89 1.96 4.14
N ARG A 20 15.82 2.85 3.84
CA ARG A 20 15.49 4.19 3.33
C ARG A 20 14.75 4.07 2.00
N THR A 21 13.80 4.97 1.75
CA THR A 21 12.95 4.91 0.55
C THR A 21 13.74 4.87 -0.75
N LEU A 22 14.92 5.46 -0.76
CA LEU A 22 15.81 5.43 -1.93
C LEU A 22 16.12 3.99 -2.39
N HIS A 23 16.11 3.04 -1.47
CA HIS A 23 16.43 1.64 -1.74
C HIS A 23 15.19 0.77 -1.97
N TRP A 24 14.00 1.34 -1.87
CA TRP A 24 12.78 0.56 -2.05
C TRP A 24 12.60 0.16 -3.50
N ARG A 25 12.21 -1.10 -3.68
CA ARG A 25 11.85 -1.65 -4.98
C ARG A 25 10.51 -2.35 -4.85
N ALA A 26 9.74 -2.36 -5.91
CA ALA A 26 8.49 -3.11 -5.94
C ALA A 26 8.80 -4.60 -5.97
N GLY A 27 8.30 -5.31 -4.99
CA GLY A 27 8.31 -6.76 -4.99
C GLY A 27 7.04 -7.28 -5.66
N LYS A 28 6.45 -8.31 -5.09
CA LYS A 28 5.23 -8.90 -5.65
C LYS A 28 4.06 -7.93 -5.52
N HIS A 29 3.21 -7.89 -6.52
CA HIS A 29 1.96 -7.13 -6.48
C HIS A 29 1.06 -7.70 -5.38
N VAL A 30 0.55 -6.85 -4.51
CA VAL A 30 -0.18 -7.30 -3.32
C VAL A 30 -1.38 -8.17 -3.69
N LEU A 31 -2.15 -7.78 -4.71
CA LEU A 31 -3.36 -8.49 -5.09
C LEU A 31 -3.08 -9.84 -5.76
N ASP A 32 -1.86 -10.04 -6.25
CA ASP A 32 -1.47 -11.28 -6.92
C ASP A 32 -0.70 -12.24 -6.00
N ALA A 33 -0.35 -11.79 -4.79
CA ALA A 33 0.36 -12.63 -3.83
C ALA A 33 -0.60 -13.63 -3.19
N ALA A 34 -0.21 -14.90 -3.13
CA ALA A 34 -1.06 -15.95 -2.57
C ALA A 34 -1.29 -15.72 -1.07
N GLN A 35 -0.25 -15.36 -0.35
CA GLN A 35 -0.32 -15.07 1.08
C GLN A 35 0.68 -13.98 1.42
N ILE A 36 0.25 -13.07 2.28
CA ILE A 36 1.11 -12.01 2.80
C ILE A 36 0.92 -11.98 4.31
N ALA A 37 2.03 -12.08 5.05
CA ALA A 37 1.98 -12.04 6.50
C ALA A 37 1.52 -10.66 6.99
N PRO A 38 0.66 -10.59 8.02
CA PRO A 38 0.33 -9.31 8.64
C PRO A 38 1.61 -8.59 9.10
N GLY A 39 1.64 -7.28 8.90
CA GLY A 39 2.81 -6.46 9.24
C GLY A 39 3.83 -6.32 8.12
N THR A 40 3.61 -6.95 6.97
CA THR A 40 4.48 -6.80 5.80
C THR A 40 4.40 -5.37 5.27
N ALA A 41 5.55 -4.76 4.99
CA ALA A 41 5.61 -3.42 4.41
C ALA A 41 5.16 -3.45 2.96
N VAL A 42 4.22 -2.57 2.63
CA VAL A 42 3.73 -2.40 1.26
C VAL A 42 3.75 -0.92 0.90
N ALA A 43 3.83 -0.62 -0.38
CA ALA A 43 3.81 0.76 -0.85
C ALA A 43 3.26 0.84 -2.27
N THR A 44 2.84 2.03 -2.66
CA THR A 44 2.44 2.29 -4.03
C THR A 44 3.66 2.55 -4.88
N PHE A 45 3.68 1.97 -6.07
CA PHE A 45 4.69 2.21 -7.08
C PHE A 45 3.96 2.45 -8.40
N SER A 46 4.45 3.38 -9.20
CA SER A 46 3.81 3.68 -10.48
C SER A 46 3.92 2.52 -11.46
N SER A 47 4.96 1.69 -11.31
CA SER A 47 5.14 0.44 -12.05
C SER A 47 6.12 -0.43 -11.29
N PRO A 48 6.19 -1.76 -11.59
CA PRO A 48 7.16 -2.64 -10.92
C PRO A 48 8.61 -2.24 -11.13
N ALA A 49 8.93 -1.53 -12.22
CA ALA A 49 10.30 -1.11 -12.50
C ALA A 49 10.66 0.22 -11.85
N ALA A 50 9.67 0.98 -11.37
CA ALA A 50 9.91 2.29 -10.77
C ALA A 50 10.36 2.15 -9.31
N GLY A 51 11.15 3.12 -8.85
CA GLY A 51 11.42 3.27 -7.43
C GLY A 51 10.27 3.97 -6.74
N PHE A 52 10.29 3.98 -5.41
CA PHE A 52 9.29 4.71 -4.64
C PHE A 52 9.49 6.22 -4.80
N ILE A 53 8.41 6.94 -5.02
CA ILE A 53 8.41 8.40 -5.15
C ILE A 53 7.51 8.97 -4.07
N GLY A 54 8.09 9.77 -3.16
CA GLY A 54 7.36 10.35 -2.04
C GLY A 54 6.55 11.59 -2.42
N LYS A 55 5.66 11.47 -3.40
CA LYS A 55 4.78 12.56 -3.84
C LYS A 55 3.37 12.35 -3.35
N HIS A 56 2.57 13.42 -3.41
CA HIS A 56 1.15 13.34 -3.10
C HIS A 56 0.49 12.22 -3.92
N GLY A 57 -0.32 11.41 -3.25
CA GLY A 57 -0.97 10.26 -3.87
C GLY A 57 -0.20 8.94 -3.72
N ASN A 58 1.10 8.98 -3.38
CA ASN A 58 1.89 7.78 -3.08
C ASN A 58 1.93 7.54 -1.58
N HIS A 59 2.05 6.27 -1.18
CA HIS A 59 1.84 5.90 0.21
C HIS A 59 2.55 4.58 0.55
N ALA A 60 2.85 4.41 1.83
CA ALA A 60 3.38 3.18 2.39
C ALA A 60 2.55 2.79 3.61
N ALA A 61 2.45 1.50 3.87
CA ALA A 61 1.62 0.98 4.95
C ALA A 61 2.09 -0.41 5.38
N LEU A 62 1.52 -0.89 6.48
CA LEU A 62 1.68 -2.27 6.92
C LEU A 62 0.45 -3.06 6.49
N PHE A 63 0.66 -4.11 5.70
CA PHE A 63 -0.43 -4.97 5.25
C PHE A 63 -0.97 -5.78 6.42
N MET A 64 -2.28 -5.85 6.56
CA MET A 64 -2.92 -6.64 7.62
C MET A 64 -3.63 -7.87 7.06
N TYR A 65 -4.56 -7.69 6.13
CA TYR A 65 -5.24 -8.82 5.48
C TYR A 65 -5.93 -8.36 4.21
N ALA A 66 -6.28 -9.33 3.34
CA ALA A 66 -7.05 -9.08 2.13
C ALA A 66 -8.50 -9.53 2.34
N GLY A 67 -9.42 -8.85 1.69
CA GLY A 67 -10.82 -9.22 1.70
C GLY A 67 -11.12 -10.41 0.78
N PRO A 68 -12.41 -10.75 0.63
CA PRO A 68 -12.80 -11.85 -0.25
C PRO A 68 -12.48 -11.53 -1.71
N LYS A 69 -12.26 -12.59 -2.49
CA LYS A 69 -11.99 -12.43 -3.91
C LYS A 69 -13.26 -12.16 -4.68
N ASP A 70 -13.16 -11.28 -5.66
CA ASP A 70 -14.21 -11.04 -6.62
C ASP A 70 -14.27 -12.22 -7.60
N VAL A 71 -15.47 -12.73 -7.85
CA VAL A 71 -15.64 -13.92 -8.71
C VAL A 71 -15.28 -13.65 -10.18
N VAL A 72 -15.38 -12.40 -10.61
CA VAL A 72 -15.10 -12.01 -11.99
C VAL A 72 -13.61 -11.78 -12.20
N THR A 73 -12.95 -11.02 -11.31
CA THR A 73 -11.54 -10.66 -11.49
C THR A 73 -10.58 -11.67 -10.86
N GLY A 74 -11.04 -12.46 -9.91
CA GLY A 74 -10.19 -13.37 -9.12
C GLY A 74 -9.30 -12.65 -8.12
N LYS A 75 -9.42 -11.33 -7.99
CA LYS A 75 -8.61 -10.51 -7.09
C LYS A 75 -9.40 -10.13 -5.84
N PRO A 76 -8.72 -9.91 -4.70
CA PRO A 76 -9.39 -9.39 -3.51
C PRO A 76 -10.13 -8.10 -3.81
N LYS A 77 -11.31 -7.95 -3.23
CA LYS A 77 -12.12 -6.74 -3.39
C LYS A 77 -11.51 -5.54 -2.67
N PHE A 78 -10.71 -5.80 -1.64
CA PHE A 78 -10.05 -4.77 -0.85
C PHE A 78 -8.89 -5.36 -0.06
N ILE A 79 -8.04 -4.49 0.46
CA ILE A 79 -7.06 -4.86 1.47
C ILE A 79 -7.29 -3.98 2.70
N VAL A 80 -6.82 -4.45 3.86
CA VAL A 80 -6.80 -3.65 5.08
C VAL A 80 -5.34 -3.49 5.50
N VAL A 81 -4.97 -2.24 5.78
CA VAL A 81 -3.61 -1.87 6.16
C VAL A 81 -3.65 -1.08 7.47
N MET A 82 -2.50 -1.02 8.15
CA MET A 82 -2.26 -0.02 9.19
C MET A 82 -1.41 1.06 8.57
N ASP A 83 -1.85 2.30 8.64
CA ASP A 83 -1.11 3.43 8.07
C ASP A 83 -1.28 4.71 8.88
N GLN A 84 -0.46 5.68 8.55
CA GLN A 84 -0.51 7.03 9.12
C GLN A 84 -0.02 8.01 8.06
N TRP A 85 -0.33 9.28 8.25
CA TRP A 85 0.27 10.39 7.52
C TRP A 85 0.26 11.63 8.39
N LYS A 86 0.92 12.68 7.96
CA LYS A 86 0.96 13.91 8.73
C LYS A 86 -0.46 14.41 9.00
N GLY A 87 -0.76 14.65 10.27
CA GLY A 87 -2.08 15.11 10.69
C GLY A 87 -3.06 13.99 11.03
N ARG A 88 -2.69 12.73 10.79
CA ARG A 88 -3.55 11.58 11.10
C ARG A 88 -2.74 10.52 11.83
N ARG A 89 -3.20 10.12 13.00
CA ARG A 89 -2.54 9.05 13.78
C ARG A 89 -2.66 7.70 13.06
N ILE A 90 -1.85 6.74 13.53
CA ILE A 90 -1.93 5.36 13.01
C ILE A 90 -3.33 4.78 13.23
N LYS A 91 -3.86 4.16 12.17
CA LYS A 91 -5.17 3.50 12.16
C LYS A 91 -5.17 2.38 11.15
N SER A 92 -6.09 1.42 11.33
CA SER A 92 -6.41 0.50 10.25
C SER A 92 -7.25 1.23 9.19
N ARG A 93 -7.06 0.88 7.93
CA ARG A 93 -7.79 1.49 6.83
C ARG A 93 -8.08 0.44 5.76
N ARG A 94 -9.32 0.43 5.29
CA ARG A 94 -9.70 -0.40 4.14
C ARG A 94 -9.38 0.35 2.86
N ILE A 95 -8.73 -0.33 1.91
CA ILE A 95 -8.41 0.22 0.60
C ILE A 95 -9.06 -0.68 -0.45
N ASP A 96 -10.02 -0.13 -1.18
CA ASP A 96 -10.77 -0.89 -2.19
C ASP A 96 -9.94 -1.08 -3.45
N TYR A 97 -10.28 -2.13 -4.20
CA TYR A 97 -9.73 -2.36 -5.53
C TYR A 97 -10.52 -1.58 -6.56
N TYR A 98 -9.80 -0.93 -7.47
CA TYR A 98 -10.38 -0.29 -8.65
C TYR A 98 -9.59 -0.76 -9.87
N SER A 99 -10.29 -1.09 -10.96
CA SER A 99 -9.62 -1.38 -12.23
C SER A 99 -8.93 -0.13 -12.75
N PRO A 100 -7.95 -0.25 -13.67
CA PRO A 100 -7.32 0.94 -14.25
C PRO A 100 -8.32 1.90 -14.87
N GLU A 101 -9.36 1.39 -15.55
CA GLU A 101 -10.39 2.22 -16.15
C GLU A 101 -11.21 2.97 -15.11
N ASP A 102 -11.65 2.28 -14.05
CA ASP A 102 -12.44 2.90 -12.99
C ASP A 102 -11.62 3.90 -12.19
N ALA A 103 -10.36 3.57 -11.90
CA ALA A 103 -9.49 4.48 -11.16
C ALA A 103 -9.30 5.80 -11.93
N LYS A 104 -9.11 5.71 -13.24
CA LYS A 104 -8.96 6.89 -14.09
C LYS A 104 -10.26 7.70 -14.15
N ALA A 105 -11.39 7.02 -14.41
CA ALA A 105 -12.69 7.68 -14.56
C ALA A 105 -13.13 8.37 -13.27
N ARG A 106 -12.86 7.77 -12.12
CA ARG A 106 -13.28 8.27 -10.80
C ARG A 106 -12.19 9.07 -10.10
N ARG A 107 -11.03 9.26 -10.72
CA ARG A 107 -9.89 10.01 -10.18
C ARG A 107 -9.43 9.46 -8.83
N ILE A 108 -9.32 8.14 -8.73
CA ILE A 108 -8.84 7.47 -7.51
C ILE A 108 -7.31 7.58 -7.47
N MET A 109 -6.78 8.14 -6.38
CA MET A 109 -5.33 8.20 -6.18
C MET A 109 -4.76 6.81 -5.88
N ASP A 110 -3.50 6.57 -6.18
CA ASP A 110 -2.84 5.30 -5.91
C ASP A 110 -2.94 4.89 -4.45
N CYS A 111 -2.81 5.82 -3.52
CA CYS A 111 -2.91 5.54 -2.09
C CYS A 111 -4.30 5.04 -1.66
N ASP A 112 -5.31 5.22 -2.50
CA ASP A 112 -6.68 4.78 -2.25
C ASP A 112 -7.10 3.61 -3.14
N ASN A 113 -6.14 3.00 -3.84
CA ASN A 113 -6.41 1.89 -4.76
C ASN A 113 -5.52 0.69 -4.43
N ALA A 114 -6.15 -0.40 -4.01
CA ALA A 114 -5.41 -1.62 -3.67
C ALA A 114 -4.55 -2.14 -4.83
N ASP A 115 -4.96 -1.89 -6.07
CA ASP A 115 -4.21 -2.33 -7.26
C ASP A 115 -2.84 -1.66 -7.42
N ALA A 116 -2.61 -0.55 -6.72
CA ALA A 116 -1.35 0.19 -6.82
C ALA A 116 -0.28 -0.28 -5.83
N PHE A 117 -0.59 -1.21 -4.93
CA PHE A 117 0.31 -1.60 -3.86
C PHE A 117 1.15 -2.83 -4.21
N TYR A 118 2.43 -2.77 -3.85
CA TYR A 118 3.41 -3.85 -3.99
C TYR A 118 4.10 -4.07 -2.65
N ILE A 119 4.54 -5.30 -2.40
CA ILE A 119 5.40 -5.58 -1.25
C ILE A 119 6.72 -4.84 -1.46
N ILE A 120 7.20 -4.14 -0.45
CA ILE A 120 8.49 -3.45 -0.52
C ILE A 120 9.60 -4.50 -0.46
N ARG A 121 10.49 -4.39 -1.41
CA ARG A 121 11.61 -5.32 -1.54
C ARG A 121 12.94 -4.62 -1.37
#